data_56a47b7be4848fd9e8a0489e80da3024
#
_entry.id   56a47b7be4848fd9e8a0489e80da3024
#
_cell.length_a   1.000
_cell.length_b   1.000
_cell.length_c   1.000
_cell.angle_alpha   90.00
_cell.angle_beta   90.00
_cell.angle_gamma   90.00
#
_symmetry.space_group_name_H-M   'P 1'
#
loop_
_entity.id
_entity.type
_entity.pdbx_description
1 polymer ?
#
loop_
_entity_poly.entity_id
_entity_poly.type
_entity_poly.pdbx_seq_one_letter_code
_entity_poly.pdbx_strand_id
1 'polypeptide(L)'
;MENNFSLLSLFSGRDLMTLFVSVVLVVASILSWTVIIEKIRLWRTNKRNPVTIKHGDNLETIADKLIRPFDKNLWFLSMVSYVAPFIGLFGTVWGVMDSFASIGVNQSVSIGVIAPGLAVALGTTALGLIAAVPAAIAYGVFAKKADDLYDSFQEQIKEMKHK
;
A
#
# COMPACT_ATOMS: atom_id res chain seq x y z
N MET A 1 32.96 15.49 -6.24
CA MET A 1 31.73 15.20 -7.05
C MET A 1 30.79 14.43 -6.13
N GLU A 2 30.01 15.13 -5.36
CA GLU A 2 28.99 14.49 -4.51
C GLU A 2 27.79 14.18 -5.37
N ASN A 3 27.66 12.91 -5.72
CA ASN A 3 26.44 12.38 -6.34
C ASN A 3 25.37 12.28 -5.25
N ASN A 4 24.82 13.40 -4.86
CA ASN A 4 23.61 13.42 -4.06
C ASN A 4 22.46 12.93 -4.93
N PHE A 5 22.30 11.60 -5.03
CA PHE A 5 21.04 11.01 -5.44
C PHE A 5 20.04 11.38 -4.35
N SER A 6 19.49 12.55 -4.47
CA SER A 6 18.46 13.04 -3.56
C SER A 6 17.14 12.49 -4.01
N LEU A 7 16.33 11.94 -3.08
CA LEU A 7 14.92 11.61 -3.37
C LEU A 7 14.17 12.81 -3.94
N LEU A 8 14.66 14.03 -3.67
CA LEU A 8 14.16 15.27 -4.26
C LEU A 8 14.37 15.34 -5.79
N SER A 9 15.36 14.64 -6.36
CA SER A 9 15.55 14.61 -7.82
C SER A 9 14.42 13.87 -8.55
N LEU A 10 13.72 12.97 -7.86
CA LEU A 10 12.51 12.32 -8.39
C LEU A 10 11.36 13.31 -8.56
N PHE A 11 11.33 14.37 -7.75
CA PHE A 11 10.33 15.44 -7.83
C PHE A 11 10.79 16.62 -8.68
N SER A 12 12.06 16.71 -9.03
CA SER A 12 12.65 17.74 -9.89
C SER A 12 12.66 17.35 -11.38
N GLY A 13 12.05 16.19 -11.72
CA GLY A 13 11.99 15.68 -13.07
C GLY A 13 11.27 16.67 -14.01
N ARG A 14 11.85 16.86 -15.19
CA ARG A 14 11.32 17.74 -16.26
C ARG A 14 9.95 17.32 -16.77
N ASP A 15 9.52 16.08 -16.47
CA ASP A 15 8.27 15.52 -16.94
C ASP A 15 7.18 15.56 -15.92
N LEU A 16 6.10 16.26 -16.27
CA LEU A 16 4.85 16.30 -15.49
C LEU A 16 4.32 14.90 -15.19
N MET A 17 4.52 13.93 -16.11
CA MET A 17 4.02 12.58 -15.96
C MET A 17 4.77 11.80 -14.87
N THR A 18 6.09 11.87 -14.87
CA THR A 18 6.92 11.22 -13.83
C THR A 18 6.67 11.83 -12.45
N LEU A 19 6.50 13.15 -12.39
CA LEU A 19 6.10 13.85 -11.17
C LEU A 19 4.73 13.38 -10.68
N PHE A 20 3.74 13.30 -11.57
CA PHE A 20 2.39 12.83 -11.23
C PHE A 20 2.41 11.41 -10.66
N VAL A 21 3.10 10.47 -11.32
CA VAL A 21 3.25 9.09 -10.86
C VAL A 21 3.89 9.05 -9.46
N SER A 22 4.97 9.81 -9.26
CA SER A 22 5.67 9.86 -7.96
C SER A 22 4.77 10.39 -6.85
N VAL A 23 4.01 11.46 -7.10
CA VAL A 23 3.06 12.02 -6.14
C VAL A 23 1.96 11.04 -5.79
N VAL A 24 1.37 10.37 -6.78
CA VAL A 24 0.33 9.35 -6.57
C VAL A 24 0.86 8.21 -5.67
N LEU A 25 2.07 7.72 -5.92
CA LEU A 25 2.68 6.65 -5.13
C LEU A 25 2.98 7.09 -3.70
N VAL A 26 3.48 8.30 -3.50
CA VAL A 26 3.74 8.85 -2.15
C VAL A 26 2.44 9.01 -1.37
N VAL A 27 1.40 9.55 -1.98
CA VAL A 27 0.07 9.68 -1.36
C VAL A 27 -0.49 8.30 -1.00
N ALA A 28 -0.45 7.33 -1.92
CA ALA A 28 -0.88 5.96 -1.66
C ALA A 28 -0.10 5.32 -0.50
N SER A 29 1.21 5.56 -0.42
CA SER A 29 2.06 5.08 0.68
C SER A 29 1.63 5.68 2.02
N ILE A 30 1.45 7.00 2.11
CA ILE A 30 1.02 7.68 3.34
C ILE A 30 -0.35 7.16 3.81
N LEU A 31 -1.30 7.02 2.88
CA LEU A 31 -2.63 6.48 3.19
C LEU A 31 -2.55 5.03 3.68
N SER A 32 -1.70 4.20 3.07
CA SER A 32 -1.48 2.82 3.52
C SER A 32 -0.93 2.77 4.94
N TRP A 33 0.05 3.59 5.27
CA TRP A 33 0.59 3.68 6.63
C TRP A 33 -0.46 4.14 7.64
N THR A 34 -1.33 5.06 7.27
CA THR A 34 -2.46 5.50 8.12
C THR A 34 -3.38 4.34 8.48
N VAL A 35 -3.76 3.54 7.46
CA VAL A 35 -4.60 2.35 7.67
C VAL A 35 -3.87 1.29 8.49
N ILE A 36 -2.58 1.05 8.25
CA ILE A 36 -1.77 0.09 9.01
C ILE A 36 -1.72 0.47 10.50
N ILE A 37 -1.47 1.74 10.80
CA ILE A 37 -1.41 2.24 12.19
C ILE A 37 -2.77 2.10 12.87
N GLU A 38 -3.86 2.43 12.18
CA GLU A 38 -5.24 2.24 12.68
C GLU A 38 -5.48 0.78 13.07
N LYS A 39 -5.11 -0.17 12.18
CA LYS A 39 -5.28 -1.60 12.43
C LYS A 39 -4.44 -2.11 13.60
N ILE A 40 -3.20 -1.67 13.70
CA ILE A 40 -2.34 -2.04 14.84
C ILE A 40 -2.93 -1.54 16.16
N ARG A 41 -3.48 -0.32 16.18
CA ARG A 41 -4.14 0.24 17.37
C ARG A 41 -5.38 -0.57 17.76
N LEU A 42 -6.24 -0.87 16.79
CA LEU A 42 -7.44 -1.68 17.00
C LEU A 42 -7.08 -3.06 17.58
N TRP A 43 -6.07 -3.72 17.01
CA TRP A 43 -5.62 -5.02 17.49
C TRP A 43 -5.11 -4.98 18.93
N ARG A 44 -4.29 -3.96 19.27
CA ARG A 44 -3.78 -3.79 20.64
C ARG A 44 -4.92 -3.54 21.63
N THR A 45 -5.93 -2.77 21.25
CA THR A 45 -7.08 -2.46 22.11
C THR A 45 -7.95 -3.69 22.32
N ASN A 46 -8.22 -4.48 21.27
CA ASN A 46 -9.01 -5.70 21.38
C ASN A 46 -8.32 -6.77 22.24
N LYS A 47 -6.99 -6.87 22.16
CA LYS A 47 -6.21 -7.77 23.01
C LYS A 47 -6.23 -7.36 24.50
N ARG A 48 -6.38 -6.07 24.79
CA ARG A 48 -6.42 -5.53 26.15
C ARG A 48 -7.80 -5.68 26.80
N ASN A 49 -8.85 -5.57 26.01
CA ASN A 49 -10.25 -5.67 26.45
C ASN A 49 -10.98 -6.65 25.53
N PRO A 50 -10.88 -7.97 25.77
CA PRO A 50 -11.62 -8.93 24.96
C PRO A 50 -13.11 -8.64 25.10
N VAL A 51 -13.80 -8.50 23.96
CA VAL A 51 -15.25 -8.26 23.98
C VAL A 51 -15.92 -9.51 24.51
N THR A 52 -16.57 -9.40 25.66
CA THR A 52 -17.33 -10.49 26.26
C THR A 52 -18.70 -10.55 25.59
N ILE A 53 -19.00 -11.66 24.95
CA ILE A 53 -20.32 -11.94 24.37
C ILE A 53 -21.29 -12.20 25.52
N LYS A 54 -22.36 -11.41 25.60
CA LYS A 54 -23.42 -11.63 26.59
C LYS A 54 -24.46 -12.57 25.99
N HIS A 55 -24.98 -13.46 26.83
CA HIS A 55 -26.10 -14.32 26.47
C HIS A 55 -27.30 -13.45 26.06
N GLY A 56 -27.67 -13.44 24.78
CA GLY A 56 -28.73 -12.61 24.23
C GLY A 56 -28.28 -11.56 23.21
N ASP A 57 -26.97 -11.40 22.94
CA ASP A 57 -26.49 -10.53 21.88
C ASP A 57 -26.82 -11.15 20.51
N ASN A 58 -27.46 -10.37 19.64
CA ASN A 58 -27.74 -10.79 18.27
C ASN A 58 -26.43 -10.94 17.49
N LEU A 59 -26.33 -11.98 16.65
CA LEU A 59 -25.21 -12.26 15.74
C LEU A 59 -24.75 -11.03 14.96
N GLU A 60 -25.70 -10.21 14.53
CA GLU A 60 -25.44 -8.97 13.79
C GLU A 60 -24.72 -7.92 14.64
N THR A 61 -25.08 -7.79 15.91
CA THR A 61 -24.43 -6.88 16.85
C THR A 61 -22.99 -7.30 17.16
N ILE A 62 -22.73 -8.60 17.21
CA ILE A 62 -21.40 -9.17 17.44
C ILE A 62 -20.52 -8.94 16.20
N ALA A 63 -21.03 -9.24 15.02
CA ALA A 63 -20.33 -9.01 13.76
C ALA A 63 -19.97 -7.53 13.58
N ASP A 64 -20.87 -6.62 13.87
CA ASP A 64 -20.68 -5.18 13.75
C ASP A 64 -19.60 -4.64 14.73
N LYS A 65 -19.57 -5.13 15.95
CA LYS A 65 -18.63 -4.66 16.96
C LYS A 65 -17.22 -5.24 16.83
N LEU A 66 -17.10 -6.45 16.27
CA LEU A 66 -15.86 -7.23 16.31
C LEU A 66 -15.23 -7.45 14.94
N ILE A 67 -16.01 -7.78 13.93
CA ILE A 67 -15.49 -8.15 12.60
C ILE A 67 -15.38 -6.92 11.70
N ARG A 68 -16.41 -6.10 11.59
CA ARG A 68 -16.40 -4.90 10.72
C ARG A 68 -15.22 -3.95 10.95
N PRO A 69 -14.76 -3.67 12.18
CA PRO A 69 -13.60 -2.82 12.37
C PRO A 69 -12.31 -3.40 11.78
N PHE A 70 -12.19 -4.73 11.70
CA PHE A 70 -11.04 -5.38 11.10
C PHE A 70 -11.12 -5.44 9.58
N ASP A 71 -12.30 -5.63 8.99
CA ASP A 71 -12.49 -5.66 7.54
C ASP A 71 -12.47 -4.26 6.91
N LYS A 72 -12.89 -3.25 7.66
CA LYS A 72 -12.90 -1.88 7.17
C LYS A 72 -11.52 -1.48 6.65
N ASN A 73 -11.46 -0.92 5.45
CA ASN A 73 -10.23 -0.44 4.79
C ASN A 73 -9.18 -1.52 4.40
N LEU A 74 -9.40 -2.82 4.66
CA LEU A 74 -8.52 -3.88 4.16
C LEU A 74 -8.50 -3.92 2.63
N TRP A 75 -9.65 -3.65 1.99
CA TRP A 75 -9.74 -3.50 0.55
C TRP A 75 -8.73 -2.48 0.00
N PHE A 76 -8.55 -1.35 0.68
CA PHE A 76 -7.59 -0.33 0.26
C PHE A 76 -6.14 -0.83 0.30
N LEU A 77 -5.74 -1.54 1.37
CA LEU A 77 -4.42 -2.14 1.46
C LEU A 77 -4.20 -3.18 0.35
N SER A 78 -5.20 -4.02 0.10
CA SER A 78 -5.17 -4.98 -0.99
C SER A 78 -4.97 -4.27 -2.33
N MET A 79 -5.77 -3.25 -2.63
CA MET A 79 -5.67 -2.49 -3.87
C MET A 79 -4.28 -1.86 -4.05
N VAL A 80 -3.74 -1.20 -3.02
CA VAL A 80 -2.40 -0.59 -3.10
C VAL A 80 -1.32 -1.64 -3.32
N SER A 81 -1.41 -2.79 -2.66
CA SER A 81 -0.42 -3.87 -2.81
C SER A 81 -0.33 -4.41 -4.24
N TYR A 82 -1.45 -4.47 -4.95
CA TYR A 82 -1.48 -4.94 -6.34
C TYR A 82 -1.18 -3.83 -7.35
N VAL A 83 -1.72 -2.63 -7.15
CA VAL A 83 -1.71 -1.56 -8.16
C VAL A 83 -0.43 -0.72 -8.10
N ALA A 84 0.12 -0.46 -6.91
CA ALA A 84 1.27 0.42 -6.77
C ALA A 84 2.52 -0.05 -7.55
N PRO A 85 2.87 -1.35 -7.64
CA PRO A 85 3.99 -1.80 -8.46
C PRO A 85 3.79 -1.51 -9.95
N PHE A 86 2.56 -1.64 -10.45
CA PHE A 86 2.24 -1.36 -11.87
C PHE A 86 2.30 0.13 -12.18
N ILE A 87 1.87 0.98 -11.24
CA ILE A 87 2.03 2.44 -11.38
C ILE A 87 3.52 2.81 -11.41
N GLY A 88 4.34 2.18 -10.54
CA GLY A 88 5.79 2.37 -10.55
C GLY A 88 6.43 1.90 -11.86
N LEU A 89 6.04 0.74 -12.35
CA LEU A 89 6.49 0.21 -13.65
C LEU A 89 6.08 1.14 -14.82
N PHE A 90 4.86 1.65 -14.80
CA PHE A 90 4.42 2.63 -15.79
C PHE A 90 5.32 3.87 -15.78
N GLY A 91 5.71 4.36 -14.61
CA GLY A 91 6.65 5.47 -14.47
C GLY A 91 8.02 5.19 -15.09
N THR A 92 8.54 3.95 -14.96
CA THR A 92 9.80 3.57 -15.64
C THR A 92 9.65 3.54 -17.15
N VAL A 93 8.61 2.92 -17.67
CA VAL A 93 8.37 2.87 -19.12
C VAL A 93 8.30 4.26 -19.71
N TRP A 94 7.55 5.15 -19.07
CA TRP A 94 7.43 6.55 -19.49
C TRP A 94 8.78 7.27 -19.45
N GLY A 95 9.52 7.21 -18.35
CA GLY A 95 10.79 7.91 -18.20
C GLY A 95 11.88 7.39 -19.13
N VAL A 96 11.86 6.08 -19.47
CA VAL A 96 12.73 5.52 -20.51
C VAL A 96 12.37 6.09 -21.87
N MET A 97 11.10 6.14 -22.22
CA MET A 97 10.64 6.74 -23.50
C MET A 97 11.08 8.20 -23.63
N ASP A 98 10.90 8.99 -22.57
CA ASP A 98 11.32 10.39 -22.56
C ASP A 98 12.84 10.56 -22.71
N SER A 99 13.61 9.70 -22.03
CA SER A 99 15.08 9.69 -22.16
C SER A 99 15.51 9.43 -23.58
N PHE A 100 14.86 8.51 -24.30
CA PHE A 100 15.14 8.27 -25.73
C PHE A 100 14.67 9.40 -26.63
N ALA A 101 13.53 10.01 -26.36
CA ALA A 101 13.05 11.18 -27.09
C ALA A 101 14.04 12.35 -27.04
N SER A 102 14.68 12.53 -25.86
CA SER A 102 15.70 13.56 -25.65
C SER A 102 16.94 13.41 -26.54
N ILE A 103 17.29 12.19 -26.98
CA ILE A 103 18.38 11.95 -27.95
C ILE A 103 18.05 12.57 -29.32
N GLY A 104 16.81 12.38 -29.77
CA GLY A 104 16.36 12.92 -31.06
C GLY A 104 16.44 14.44 -31.12
N VAL A 105 16.18 15.11 -30.04
CA VAL A 105 16.21 16.58 -29.94
C VAL A 105 17.64 17.11 -29.84
N ASN A 106 18.50 16.47 -29.04
CA ASN A 106 19.86 16.97 -28.80
C ASN A 106 20.90 16.47 -29.80
N GLN A 107 20.55 15.61 -30.76
CA GLN A 107 21.43 14.98 -31.73
C GLN A 107 22.73 14.39 -31.13
N SER A 108 22.71 14.05 -29.83
CA SER A 108 23.85 13.55 -29.09
C SER A 108 23.49 12.28 -28.35
N VAL A 109 24.18 11.18 -28.66
CA VAL A 109 24.02 9.87 -28.06
C VAL A 109 24.97 9.75 -26.83
N SER A 110 25.06 10.78 -26.01
CA SER A 110 25.90 10.76 -24.82
C SER A 110 25.16 10.11 -23.64
N ILE A 111 25.81 9.18 -22.96
CA ILE A 111 25.32 8.57 -21.70
C ILE A 111 24.97 9.66 -20.67
N GLY A 112 25.71 10.77 -20.64
CA GLY A 112 25.44 11.90 -19.74
C GLY A 112 24.09 12.57 -19.96
N VAL A 113 23.50 12.45 -21.15
CA VAL A 113 22.17 12.99 -21.47
C VAL A 113 21.05 12.03 -21.01
N ILE A 114 21.28 10.73 -21.12
CA ILE A 114 20.26 9.69 -20.89
C ILE A 114 20.23 9.23 -19.43
N ALA A 115 21.40 9.09 -18.79
CA ALA A 115 21.51 8.49 -17.47
C ALA A 115 20.66 9.17 -16.37
N PRO A 116 20.53 10.51 -16.31
CA PRO A 116 19.68 11.16 -15.31
C PRO A 116 18.20 10.77 -15.46
N GLY A 117 17.67 10.72 -16.68
CA GLY A 117 16.27 10.34 -16.95
C GLY A 117 16.01 8.87 -16.59
N LEU A 118 16.93 7.96 -16.94
CA LEU A 118 16.83 6.55 -16.57
C LEU A 118 16.88 6.35 -15.04
N ALA A 119 17.75 7.10 -14.35
CA ALA A 119 17.81 7.00 -12.89
C ALA A 119 16.49 7.43 -12.21
N VAL A 120 15.87 8.50 -12.68
CA VAL A 120 14.57 8.96 -12.20
C VAL A 120 13.49 7.92 -12.53
N ALA A 121 13.48 7.37 -13.73
CA ALA A 121 12.55 6.33 -14.13
C ALA A 121 12.63 5.11 -13.21
N LEU A 122 13.81 4.56 -12.97
CA LEU A 122 14.01 3.43 -12.05
C LEU A 122 13.55 3.75 -10.62
N GLY A 123 13.72 5.00 -10.19
CA GLY A 123 13.24 5.48 -8.91
C GLY A 123 11.72 5.36 -8.72
N THR A 124 10.93 5.53 -9.78
CA THR A 124 9.46 5.39 -9.69
C THR A 124 9.04 3.96 -9.39
N THR A 125 9.71 2.95 -9.95
CA THR A 125 9.46 1.54 -9.61
C THR A 125 9.85 1.25 -8.16
N ALA A 126 10.98 1.78 -7.69
CA ALA A 126 11.36 1.64 -6.29
C ALA A 126 10.31 2.23 -5.34
N LEU A 127 9.76 3.41 -5.65
CA LEU A 127 8.65 4.01 -4.90
C LEU A 127 7.40 3.14 -4.93
N GLY A 128 7.05 2.55 -6.07
CA GLY A 128 5.94 1.62 -6.20
C GLY A 128 6.07 0.41 -5.26
N LEU A 129 7.25 -0.18 -5.18
CA LEU A 129 7.55 -1.30 -4.30
C LEU A 129 7.56 -0.89 -2.82
N ILE A 130 8.10 0.28 -2.47
CA ILE A 130 8.08 0.82 -1.11
C ILE A 130 6.63 1.02 -0.61
N ALA A 131 5.71 1.42 -1.49
CA ALA A 131 4.29 1.54 -1.15
C ALA A 131 3.60 0.17 -1.04
N ALA A 132 3.88 -0.74 -1.98
CA ALA A 132 3.18 -2.02 -2.12
C ALA A 132 3.55 -3.05 -1.05
N VAL A 133 4.85 -3.20 -0.73
CA VAL A 133 5.32 -4.27 0.16
C VAL A 133 4.74 -4.16 1.58
N PRO A 134 4.78 -2.99 2.26
CA PRO A 134 4.16 -2.86 3.57
C PRO A 134 2.64 -3.08 3.53
N ALA A 135 1.97 -2.60 2.46
CA ALA A 135 0.53 -2.79 2.28
C ALA A 135 0.16 -4.28 2.13
N ALA A 136 0.94 -5.04 1.34
CA ALA A 136 0.74 -6.47 1.12
C ALA A 136 0.92 -7.27 2.43
N ILE A 137 1.99 -7.01 3.17
CA ILE A 137 2.27 -7.68 4.45
C ILE A 137 1.14 -7.37 5.45
N ALA A 138 0.77 -6.10 5.58
CA ALA A 138 -0.29 -5.69 6.49
C ALA A 138 -1.64 -6.29 6.11
N TYR A 139 -2.00 -6.29 4.83
CA TYR A 139 -3.21 -6.93 4.33
C TYR A 139 -3.25 -8.41 4.71
N GLY A 140 -2.20 -9.18 4.40
CA GLY A 140 -2.15 -10.61 4.70
C GLY A 140 -2.28 -10.91 6.20
N VAL A 141 -1.62 -10.13 7.05
CA VAL A 141 -1.69 -10.31 8.51
C VAL A 141 -3.08 -9.97 9.05
N PHE A 142 -3.69 -8.88 8.61
CA PHE A 142 -4.99 -8.44 9.15
C PHE A 142 -6.15 -9.21 8.55
N ALA A 143 -6.10 -9.63 7.28
CA ALA A 143 -7.09 -10.51 6.66
C ALA A 143 -7.14 -11.85 7.41
N LYS A 144 -5.99 -12.49 7.62
CA LYS A 144 -5.95 -13.74 8.40
C LYS A 144 -6.53 -13.57 9.80
N LYS A 145 -6.25 -12.46 10.48
CA LYS A 145 -6.83 -12.22 11.81
C LYS A 145 -8.33 -12.00 11.80
N ALA A 146 -8.85 -11.37 10.76
CA ALA A 146 -10.30 -11.22 10.59
C ALA A 146 -10.96 -12.60 10.41
N ASP A 147 -10.36 -13.48 9.59
CA ASP A 147 -10.81 -14.85 9.37
C ASP A 147 -10.77 -15.68 10.67
N ASP A 148 -9.64 -15.65 11.40
CA ASP A 148 -9.49 -16.36 12.67
C ASP A 148 -10.55 -15.93 13.71
N LEU A 149 -10.88 -14.63 13.75
CA LEU A 149 -11.96 -14.11 14.59
C LEU A 149 -13.32 -14.65 14.15
N TYR A 150 -13.59 -14.63 12.85
CA TYR A 150 -14.85 -15.12 12.29
C TYR A 150 -15.05 -16.61 12.64
N ASP A 151 -14.03 -17.44 12.46
CA ASP A 151 -14.09 -18.87 12.76
C ASP A 151 -14.34 -19.14 14.25
N SER A 152 -13.65 -18.42 15.13
CA SER A 152 -13.84 -18.55 16.58
C SER A 152 -15.27 -18.18 17.02
N PHE A 153 -15.92 -17.23 16.35
CA PHE A 153 -17.31 -16.88 16.60
C PHE A 153 -18.27 -17.94 16.11
N GLN A 154 -18.05 -18.48 14.91
CA GLN A 154 -18.87 -19.56 14.39
C GLN A 154 -18.89 -20.79 15.30
N GLU A 155 -17.74 -21.10 15.90
CA GLU A 155 -17.60 -22.21 16.85
C GLU A 155 -18.37 -21.95 18.14
N GLN A 156 -18.24 -20.77 18.74
CA GLN A 156 -18.99 -20.38 19.94
C GLN A 156 -20.51 -20.38 19.71
N ILE A 157 -20.97 -19.94 18.54
CA ILE A 157 -22.39 -19.97 18.18
C ILE A 157 -22.92 -21.41 18.07
N LYS A 158 -22.14 -22.31 17.46
CA LYS A 158 -22.50 -23.73 17.40
C LYS A 158 -22.66 -24.35 18.78
N GLU A 159 -21.72 -24.08 19.68
CA GLU A 159 -21.78 -24.58 21.07
C GLU A 159 -22.99 -24.07 21.84
N MET A 160 -23.37 -22.79 21.65
CA MET A 160 -24.57 -22.22 22.31
C MET A 160 -25.88 -22.79 21.76
N LYS A 161 -25.91 -23.25 20.51
CA LYS A 161 -27.10 -23.81 19.86
C LYS A 161 -27.33 -25.30 20.22
N HIS A 162 -26.30 -25.98 20.74
CA HIS A 162 -26.34 -27.37 21.15
C HIS A 162 -26.58 -27.56 22.67
N LYS A 163 -26.62 -26.50 23.43
CA LYS A 163 -27.04 -26.49 24.86
C LYS A 163 -28.46 -25.99 25.03
#